data_726149de05377c77d212a91baf83bd5f
#
_entry.id   726149de05377c77d212a91baf83bd5f
#
_cell.length_a   1.000
_cell.length_b   1.000
_cell.length_c   1.000
_cell.angle_alpha   90.00
_cell.angle_beta   90.00
_cell.angle_gamma   90.00
#
_symmetry.space_group_name_H-M   'P 1'
#
loop_
_entity.id
_entity.type
_entity.pdbx_description
1 polymer ?
#
loop_
_entity_poly.entity_id
_entity_poly.type
_entity_poly.pdbx_seq_one_letter_code
_entity_poly.pdbx_strand_id
1 'polypeptide(L)'
;MDLLVEATKKKIDKVLEILKGDMDTIRTGRAAPSLVENIIINAYGGSAKLKVMELATVGATDSKTLVITPFDPSIINEIQKGIEAANAGFTPSIDGNLIRISIPPLSQERREALIKAMRQKLENGKIMVRQVRQEAMEDIKKEYEGREDDISRLEKDVQKLVDETVEKIEDWGRQKEQELLQI
;
A
#
# COMPACT_ATOMS: atom_id res chain seq x y z
N MET A 1 28.73 -6.38 13.65
CA MET A 1 28.06 -5.08 13.41
C MET A 1 27.88 -4.45 14.77
N ASP A 2 28.14 -3.17 14.91
CA ASP A 2 28.03 -2.48 16.20
C ASP A 2 26.58 -2.42 16.67
N LEU A 3 26.35 -2.47 18.00
CA LEU A 3 25.01 -2.47 18.59
C LEU A 3 24.22 -1.20 18.24
N LEU A 4 24.88 -0.04 18.14
CA LEU A 4 24.24 1.23 17.75
C LEU A 4 23.82 1.20 16.28
N VAL A 5 24.64 0.65 15.38
CA VAL A 5 24.28 0.51 13.96
C VAL A 5 23.12 -0.45 13.78
N GLU A 6 23.08 -1.56 14.55
CA GLU A 6 21.93 -2.48 14.53
C GLU A 6 20.65 -1.83 15.08
N ALA A 7 20.75 -1.08 16.16
CA ALA A 7 19.62 -0.34 16.71
C ALA A 7 19.08 0.69 15.70
N THR A 8 19.99 1.41 15.04
CA THR A 8 19.64 2.38 13.99
C THR A 8 18.96 1.69 12.81
N LYS A 9 19.47 0.54 12.37
CA LYS A 9 18.85 -0.26 11.31
C LYS A 9 17.43 -0.67 11.67
N LYS A 10 17.19 -1.16 12.88
CA LYS A 10 15.83 -1.51 13.35
C LYS A 10 14.88 -0.32 13.36
N LYS A 11 15.36 0.88 13.76
CA LYS A 11 14.56 2.12 13.69
C LYS A 11 14.21 2.47 12.25
N ILE A 12 15.16 2.35 11.31
CA ILE A 12 14.95 2.61 9.89
C ILE A 12 13.98 1.58 9.27
N ASP A 13 14.13 0.30 9.58
CA ASP A 13 13.23 -0.75 9.09
C ASP A 13 11.76 -0.47 9.52
N LYS A 14 11.58 0.02 10.75
CA LYS A 14 10.25 0.44 11.23
C LYS A 14 9.70 1.64 10.46
N VAL A 15 10.54 2.62 10.12
CA VAL A 15 10.14 3.75 9.27
C VAL A 15 9.74 3.27 7.89
N LEU A 16 10.48 2.34 7.29
CA LEU A 16 10.14 1.75 5.99
C LEU A 16 8.83 0.97 6.03
N GLU A 17 8.55 0.25 7.11
CA GLU A 17 7.29 -0.48 7.29
C GLU A 17 6.10 0.48 7.35
N ILE A 18 6.20 1.57 8.14
CA ILE A 18 5.18 2.61 8.22
C ILE A 18 4.96 3.25 6.84
N LEU A 19 6.04 3.63 6.15
CA LEU A 19 5.96 4.24 4.84
C LEU A 19 5.33 3.29 3.80
N LYS A 20 5.68 2.01 3.84
CA LYS A 20 5.07 1.00 2.97
C LYS A 20 3.56 0.89 3.21
N GLY A 21 3.12 0.80 4.47
CA GLY A 21 1.71 0.83 4.82
C GLY A 21 1.00 2.10 4.30
N ASP A 22 1.65 3.25 4.44
CA ASP A 22 1.16 4.52 3.92
C ASP A 22 1.03 4.54 2.39
N MET A 23 1.99 3.96 1.68
CA MET A 23 1.95 3.85 0.22
C MET A 23 0.87 2.88 -0.25
N ASP A 24 0.58 1.83 0.50
CA ASP A 24 -0.47 0.86 0.19
C ASP A 24 -1.88 1.47 0.35
N THR A 25 -2.03 2.53 1.16
CA THR A 25 -3.30 3.28 1.25
C THR A 25 -3.62 4.07 -0.03
N ILE A 26 -2.61 4.35 -0.87
CA ILE A 26 -2.79 5.05 -2.14
C ILE A 26 -3.33 4.05 -3.17
N ARG A 27 -4.64 4.06 -3.34
CA ARG A 27 -5.32 3.21 -4.33
C ARG A 27 -5.02 3.71 -5.73
N THR A 28 -4.33 2.90 -6.50
CA THR A 28 -3.90 3.24 -7.88
C THR A 28 -5.02 3.11 -8.92
N GLY A 29 -6.26 2.77 -8.53
CA GLY A 29 -7.34 2.52 -9.48
C GLY A 29 -7.23 1.19 -10.22
N ARG A 30 -6.27 0.33 -9.86
CA ARG A 30 -6.20 -1.03 -10.38
C ARG A 30 -7.29 -1.91 -9.78
N ALA A 31 -7.75 -2.85 -10.58
CA ALA A 31 -8.64 -3.91 -10.15
C ALA A 31 -7.93 -4.77 -9.09
N ALA A 32 -8.27 -4.57 -7.82
CA ALA A 32 -7.77 -5.37 -6.71
C ALA A 32 -8.96 -6.02 -5.99
N PRO A 33 -8.88 -7.32 -5.66
CA PRO A 33 -9.94 -8.04 -4.93
C PRO A 33 -10.41 -7.32 -3.67
N SER A 34 -9.47 -6.68 -2.95
CA SER A 34 -9.74 -5.91 -1.72
C SER A 34 -10.74 -4.77 -1.88
N LEU A 35 -11.04 -4.35 -3.12
CA LEU A 35 -12.03 -3.30 -3.39
C LEU A 35 -13.46 -3.77 -3.10
N VAL A 36 -13.73 -5.06 -3.25
CA VAL A 36 -15.08 -5.65 -3.16
C VAL A 36 -15.21 -6.73 -2.10
N GLU A 37 -14.12 -7.37 -1.69
CA GLU A 37 -14.09 -8.49 -0.73
C GLU A 37 -14.83 -8.22 0.58
N ASN A 38 -14.74 -6.99 1.09
CA ASN A 38 -15.32 -6.60 2.38
C ASN A 38 -16.74 -6.02 2.29
N ILE A 39 -17.33 -5.95 1.08
CA ILE A 39 -18.71 -5.49 0.91
C ILE A 39 -19.65 -6.52 1.54
N ILE A 40 -20.58 -6.04 2.36
CA ILE A 40 -21.57 -6.89 3.01
C ILE A 40 -22.78 -7.04 2.08
N ILE A 41 -23.12 -8.28 1.79
CA ILE A 41 -24.25 -8.68 0.93
C ILE A 41 -25.35 -9.29 1.80
N ASN A 42 -26.59 -8.93 1.52
CA ASN A 42 -27.75 -9.62 2.07
C ASN A 42 -28.05 -10.82 1.17
N ALA A 43 -27.53 -11.99 1.55
CA ALA A 43 -27.64 -13.23 0.78
C ALA A 43 -28.85 -14.07 1.26
N TYR A 44 -29.26 -15.00 0.38
CA TYR A 44 -30.33 -15.99 0.65
C TYR A 44 -31.65 -15.31 1.06
N GLY A 45 -32.10 -14.35 0.25
CA GLY A 45 -33.35 -13.62 0.51
C GLY A 45 -33.27 -12.70 1.74
N GLY A 46 -32.07 -12.26 2.12
CA GLY A 46 -31.85 -11.40 3.28
C GLY A 46 -31.68 -12.15 4.60
N SER A 47 -31.65 -13.49 4.57
CA SER A 47 -31.50 -14.32 5.77
C SER A 47 -30.08 -14.26 6.37
N ALA A 48 -29.07 -13.93 5.55
CA ALA A 48 -27.68 -13.85 5.99
C ALA A 48 -27.00 -12.57 5.48
N LYS A 49 -26.22 -11.93 6.37
CA LYS A 49 -25.34 -10.81 6.02
C LYS A 49 -23.92 -11.33 5.99
N LEU A 50 -23.37 -11.50 4.80
CA LEU A 50 -22.05 -12.09 4.57
C LEU A 50 -21.21 -11.16 3.70
N LYS A 51 -19.90 -11.24 3.85
CA LYS A 51 -18.97 -10.51 2.96
C LYS A 51 -18.87 -11.21 1.61
N VAL A 52 -18.56 -10.46 0.54
CA VAL A 52 -18.35 -11.03 -0.80
C VAL A 52 -17.31 -12.16 -0.75
N MET A 53 -16.23 -12.02 0.01
CA MET A 53 -15.19 -13.04 0.17
C MET A 53 -15.70 -14.37 0.78
N GLU A 54 -16.82 -14.34 1.50
CA GLU A 54 -17.45 -15.53 2.12
C GLU A 54 -18.44 -16.21 1.14
N LEU A 55 -18.88 -15.47 0.11
CA LEU A 55 -19.88 -15.92 -0.87
C LEU A 55 -19.28 -16.27 -2.24
N ALA A 56 -18.10 -15.77 -2.53
CA ALA A 56 -17.50 -15.87 -3.86
C ALA A 56 -15.96 -15.78 -3.81
N THR A 57 -15.34 -16.32 -4.84
CA THR A 57 -13.92 -16.04 -5.14
C THR A 57 -13.83 -14.76 -5.96
N VAL A 58 -12.96 -13.85 -5.54
CA VAL A 58 -12.69 -12.59 -6.23
C VAL A 58 -11.30 -12.64 -6.86
N GLY A 59 -11.22 -12.36 -8.16
CA GLY A 59 -9.97 -12.29 -8.90
C GLY A 59 -9.92 -11.07 -9.82
N ALA A 60 -8.72 -10.67 -10.23
CA ALA A 60 -8.52 -9.68 -11.27
C ALA A 60 -8.10 -10.41 -12.57
N THR A 61 -8.85 -10.20 -13.65
CA THR A 61 -8.49 -10.72 -14.97
C THR A 61 -7.44 -9.84 -15.64
N ASP A 62 -7.55 -8.54 -15.43
CA ASP A 62 -6.63 -7.52 -15.92
C ASP A 62 -6.57 -6.33 -14.95
N SER A 63 -5.84 -5.29 -15.30
CA SER A 63 -5.67 -4.10 -14.44
C SER A 63 -6.95 -3.30 -14.19
N LYS A 64 -8.03 -3.55 -14.95
CA LYS A 64 -9.28 -2.77 -14.92
C LYS A 64 -10.53 -3.63 -14.69
N THR A 65 -10.40 -4.96 -14.67
CA THR A 65 -11.53 -5.87 -14.58
C THR A 65 -11.38 -6.81 -13.41
N LEU A 66 -12.34 -6.76 -12.48
CA LEU A 66 -12.54 -7.78 -11.46
C LEU A 66 -13.54 -8.82 -11.93
N VAL A 67 -13.31 -10.05 -11.55
CA VAL A 67 -14.23 -11.18 -11.77
C VAL A 67 -14.55 -11.80 -10.42
N ILE A 68 -15.83 -11.92 -10.14
CA ILE A 68 -16.37 -12.56 -8.95
C ILE A 68 -17.06 -13.84 -9.38
N THR A 69 -16.61 -14.96 -8.84
CA THR A 69 -17.17 -16.28 -9.07
C THR A 69 -17.90 -16.75 -7.81
N PRO A 70 -19.24 -16.68 -7.76
CA PRO A 70 -20.02 -17.16 -6.62
C PRO A 70 -19.78 -18.66 -6.37
N PHE A 71 -19.72 -19.07 -5.11
CA PHE A 71 -19.70 -20.49 -4.75
C PHE A 71 -21.05 -21.16 -5.01
N ASP A 72 -22.11 -20.36 -4.84
CA ASP A 72 -23.48 -20.76 -5.18
C ASP A 72 -24.03 -19.87 -6.30
N PRO A 73 -24.25 -20.43 -7.52
CA PRO A 73 -24.78 -19.65 -8.63
C PRO A 73 -26.17 -19.04 -8.38
N SER A 74 -26.94 -19.59 -7.43
CA SER A 74 -28.30 -19.09 -7.14
C SER A 74 -28.33 -17.69 -6.57
N ILE A 75 -27.27 -17.26 -5.89
CA ILE A 75 -27.16 -15.96 -5.22
C ILE A 75 -26.49 -14.87 -6.07
N ILE A 76 -26.16 -15.16 -7.33
CA ILE A 76 -25.43 -14.22 -8.21
C ILE A 76 -26.10 -12.86 -8.33
N ASN A 77 -27.43 -12.84 -8.44
CA ASN A 77 -28.21 -11.60 -8.52
C ASN A 77 -28.18 -10.80 -7.20
N GLU A 78 -28.11 -11.49 -6.07
CA GLU A 78 -28.05 -10.86 -4.76
C GLU A 78 -26.68 -10.22 -4.53
N ILE A 79 -25.60 -10.91 -4.96
CA ILE A 79 -24.23 -10.37 -4.93
C ILE A 79 -24.15 -9.14 -5.82
N GLN A 80 -24.66 -9.18 -7.06
CA GLN A 80 -24.66 -8.04 -7.97
C GLN A 80 -25.36 -6.85 -7.32
N LYS A 81 -26.62 -7.02 -6.89
CA LYS A 81 -27.40 -5.95 -6.26
C LYS A 81 -26.74 -5.39 -4.99
N GLY A 82 -26.11 -6.27 -4.19
CA GLY A 82 -25.43 -5.83 -2.99
C GLY A 82 -24.19 -4.97 -3.29
N ILE A 83 -23.44 -5.30 -4.34
CA ILE A 83 -22.29 -4.50 -4.79
C ILE A 83 -22.77 -3.14 -5.35
N GLU A 84 -23.88 -3.12 -6.13
CA GLU A 84 -24.48 -1.89 -6.62
C GLU A 84 -24.98 -0.99 -5.47
N ALA A 85 -25.66 -1.60 -4.48
CA ALA A 85 -26.18 -0.91 -3.31
C ALA A 85 -25.10 -0.33 -2.40
N ALA A 86 -23.91 -0.93 -2.38
CA ALA A 86 -22.75 -0.42 -1.65
C ALA A 86 -22.23 0.94 -2.18
N ASN A 87 -22.72 1.39 -3.32
CA ASN A 87 -22.44 2.69 -3.94
C ASN A 87 -20.93 2.99 -4.07
N ALA A 88 -20.15 1.94 -4.28
CA ALA A 88 -18.69 2.03 -4.39
C ALA A 88 -18.22 2.55 -5.76
N GLY A 89 -19.15 3.01 -6.62
CA GLY A 89 -18.86 3.52 -7.97
C GLY A 89 -18.59 2.42 -8.99
N PHE A 90 -18.95 1.17 -8.68
CA PHE A 90 -18.79 0.03 -9.58
C PHE A 90 -20.10 -0.34 -10.26
N THR A 91 -20.00 -0.76 -11.52
CA THR A 91 -21.14 -1.28 -12.30
C THR A 91 -20.89 -2.77 -12.55
N PRO A 92 -21.39 -3.67 -11.67
CA PRO A 92 -21.24 -5.09 -11.87
C PRO A 92 -22.18 -5.58 -12.98
N SER A 93 -21.69 -6.43 -13.88
CA SER A 93 -22.46 -7.10 -14.92
C SER A 93 -22.34 -8.62 -14.78
N ILE A 94 -23.46 -9.32 -14.93
CA ILE A 94 -23.48 -10.79 -14.94
C ILE A 94 -23.07 -11.29 -16.32
N ASP A 95 -22.10 -12.19 -16.36
CA ASP A 95 -21.61 -12.87 -17.54
C ASP A 95 -21.62 -14.40 -17.27
N GLY A 96 -22.72 -15.04 -17.61
CA GLY A 96 -22.98 -16.45 -17.29
C GLY A 96 -23.03 -16.69 -15.77
N ASN A 97 -22.08 -17.43 -15.24
CA ASN A 97 -21.97 -17.73 -13.80
C ASN A 97 -20.96 -16.82 -13.07
N LEU A 98 -20.54 -15.73 -13.70
CA LEU A 98 -19.56 -14.78 -13.18
C LEU A 98 -20.16 -13.38 -13.09
N ILE A 99 -19.64 -12.57 -12.19
CA ILE A 99 -19.91 -11.14 -12.17
C ILE A 99 -18.64 -10.41 -12.58
N ARG A 100 -18.70 -9.61 -13.62
CA ARG A 100 -17.62 -8.75 -14.07
C ARG A 100 -17.83 -7.33 -13.56
N ILE A 101 -16.79 -6.73 -13.03
CA ILE A 101 -16.78 -5.34 -12.58
C ILE A 101 -15.70 -4.62 -13.37
N SER A 102 -16.11 -3.65 -14.18
CA SER A 102 -15.19 -2.75 -14.84
C SER A 102 -14.88 -1.57 -13.93
N ILE A 103 -13.60 -1.34 -13.68
CA ILE A 103 -13.13 -0.20 -12.89
C ILE A 103 -12.79 0.92 -13.86
N PRO A 104 -13.52 2.07 -13.78
CA PRO A 104 -13.25 3.20 -14.66
C PRO A 104 -11.85 3.76 -14.40
N PRO A 105 -11.16 4.25 -15.45
CA PRO A 105 -9.87 4.90 -15.28
C PRO A 105 -10.00 6.14 -14.41
N LEU A 106 -8.98 6.42 -13.63
CA LEU A 106 -8.91 7.65 -12.84
C LEU A 106 -8.89 8.88 -13.76
N SER A 107 -9.62 9.92 -13.40
CA SER A 107 -9.50 11.21 -14.09
C SER A 107 -8.08 11.76 -13.92
N GLN A 108 -7.64 12.61 -14.86
CA GLN A 108 -6.31 13.22 -14.79
C GLN A 108 -6.11 13.98 -13.48
N GLU A 109 -7.10 14.78 -13.08
CA GLU A 109 -7.08 15.51 -11.80
C GLU A 109 -6.87 14.58 -10.59
N ARG A 110 -7.56 13.44 -10.61
CA ARG A 110 -7.45 12.47 -9.52
C ARG A 110 -6.07 11.80 -9.49
N ARG A 111 -5.49 11.49 -10.65
CA ARG A 111 -4.11 10.99 -10.75
C ARG A 111 -3.10 11.99 -10.19
N GLU A 112 -3.20 13.25 -10.60
CA GLU A 112 -2.30 14.32 -10.12
C GLU A 112 -2.41 14.51 -8.61
N ALA A 113 -3.63 14.49 -8.05
CA ALA A 113 -3.86 14.56 -6.62
C ALA A 113 -3.22 13.37 -5.87
N LEU A 114 -3.34 12.14 -6.42
CA LEU A 114 -2.72 10.96 -5.83
C LEU A 114 -1.18 11.01 -5.90
N ILE A 115 -0.61 11.47 -7.03
CA ILE A 115 0.84 11.66 -7.18
C ILE A 115 1.35 12.69 -6.15
N LYS A 116 0.62 13.79 -5.97
CA LYS A 116 0.99 14.81 -4.98
C LYS A 116 0.94 14.25 -3.55
N ALA A 117 -0.12 13.51 -3.21
CA ALA A 117 -0.24 12.85 -1.90
C ALA A 117 0.87 11.81 -1.67
N MET A 118 1.21 11.05 -2.69
CA MET A 118 2.31 10.08 -2.67
C MET A 118 3.65 10.78 -2.40
N ARG A 119 3.98 11.83 -3.15
CA ARG A 119 5.22 12.58 -2.98
C ARG A 119 5.34 13.16 -1.58
N GLN A 120 4.22 13.63 -1.00
CA GLN A 120 4.19 14.12 0.38
C GLN A 120 4.51 13.01 1.39
N LYS A 121 3.96 11.80 1.20
CA LYS A 121 4.24 10.65 2.08
C LYS A 121 5.70 10.21 1.97
N LEU A 122 6.28 10.19 0.76
CA LEU A 122 7.71 9.88 0.56
C LEU A 122 8.61 10.90 1.24
N GLU A 123 8.31 12.20 1.13
CA GLU A 123 9.09 13.24 1.81
C GLU A 123 8.99 13.10 3.33
N ASN A 124 7.81 12.81 3.89
CA ASN A 124 7.65 12.52 5.31
C ASN A 124 8.52 11.31 5.73
N GLY A 125 8.57 10.25 4.91
CA GLY A 125 9.46 9.11 5.15
C GLY A 125 10.94 9.51 5.19
N LYS A 126 11.39 10.34 4.24
CA LYS A 126 12.77 10.86 4.23
C LYS A 126 13.07 11.71 5.45
N ILE A 127 12.11 12.52 5.93
CA ILE A 127 12.25 13.32 7.16
C ILE A 127 12.45 12.40 8.37
N MET A 128 11.64 11.34 8.50
CA MET A 128 11.80 10.36 9.58
C MET A 128 13.17 9.66 9.54
N VAL A 129 13.65 9.30 8.35
CA VAL A 129 15.00 8.71 8.19
C VAL A 129 16.10 9.69 8.61
N ARG A 130 15.98 10.98 8.24
CA ARG A 130 16.93 12.04 8.67
C ARG A 130 16.93 12.21 10.19
N GLN A 131 15.77 12.12 10.84
CA GLN A 131 15.65 12.17 12.29
C GLN A 131 16.35 10.99 12.96
N VAL A 132 16.10 9.76 12.48
CA VAL A 132 16.80 8.56 12.99
C VAL A 132 18.30 8.68 12.83
N ARG A 133 18.78 9.22 11.68
CA ARG A 133 20.19 9.51 11.47
C ARG A 133 20.75 10.48 12.52
N GLN A 134 20.06 11.59 12.77
CA GLN A 134 20.52 12.58 13.74
C GLN A 134 20.63 11.98 15.13
N GLU A 135 19.61 11.24 15.59
CA GLU A 135 19.65 10.53 16.87
C GLU A 135 20.86 9.57 16.95
N ALA A 136 21.09 8.78 15.88
CA ALA A 136 22.20 7.84 15.84
C ALA A 136 23.56 8.55 15.92
N MET A 137 23.74 9.70 15.25
CA MET A 137 24.98 10.49 15.32
C MET A 137 25.23 11.06 16.71
N GLU A 138 24.17 11.47 17.40
CA GLU A 138 24.25 11.97 18.78
C GLU A 138 24.61 10.82 19.74
N ASP A 139 23.97 9.67 19.61
CA ASP A 139 24.23 8.47 20.42
C ASP A 139 25.68 7.98 20.24
N ILE A 140 26.18 7.94 18.98
CA ILE A 140 27.58 7.53 18.66
C ILE A 140 28.57 8.48 19.37
N LYS A 141 28.39 9.80 19.24
CA LYS A 141 29.29 10.77 19.86
C LYS A 141 29.32 10.68 21.38
N LYS A 142 28.17 10.38 21.98
CA LYS A 142 28.04 10.25 23.44
C LYS A 142 28.66 8.94 23.94
N GLU A 143 28.45 7.82 23.27
CA GLU A 143 28.91 6.50 23.73
C GLU A 143 30.40 6.28 23.45
N TYR A 144 30.92 6.89 22.39
CA TYR A 144 32.31 6.74 21.94
C TYR A 144 33.16 8.00 22.19
N GLU A 145 32.79 8.82 23.17
CA GLU A 145 33.53 10.04 23.51
C GLU A 145 35.04 9.74 23.71
N GLY A 146 35.90 10.52 23.04
CA GLY A 146 37.37 10.32 23.07
C GLY A 146 37.92 9.22 22.14
N ARG A 147 37.06 8.58 21.32
CA ARG A 147 37.46 7.54 20.35
C ARG A 147 37.11 7.98 18.92
N GLU A 148 37.81 8.98 18.40
CA GLU A 148 37.51 9.63 17.12
C GLU A 148 37.48 8.69 15.91
N ASP A 149 38.38 7.69 15.88
CA ASP A 149 38.42 6.69 14.79
C ASP A 149 37.15 5.81 14.77
N ASP A 150 36.69 5.38 15.95
CA ASP A 150 35.46 4.59 16.07
C ASP A 150 34.24 5.42 15.69
N ILE A 151 34.16 6.68 16.16
CA ILE A 151 33.10 7.64 15.79
C ILE A 151 33.06 7.77 14.28
N SER A 152 34.20 8.08 13.63
CA SER A 152 34.25 8.28 12.16
C SER A 152 33.80 7.04 11.38
N ARG A 153 34.18 5.85 11.85
CA ARG A 153 33.77 4.59 11.23
C ARG A 153 32.27 4.35 11.37
N LEU A 154 31.73 4.50 12.57
CA LEU A 154 30.30 4.27 12.84
C LEU A 154 29.41 5.31 12.15
N GLU A 155 29.83 6.58 12.10
CA GLU A 155 29.13 7.63 11.34
C GLU A 155 29.06 7.31 9.86
N LYS A 156 30.12 6.74 9.25
CA LYS A 156 30.12 6.29 7.87
C LYS A 156 29.17 5.10 7.65
N ASP A 157 29.16 4.14 8.58
CA ASP A 157 28.26 2.99 8.50
C ASP A 157 26.78 3.42 8.56
N VAL A 158 26.45 4.34 9.49
CA VAL A 158 25.11 4.91 9.59
C VAL A 158 24.76 5.72 8.33
N GLN A 159 25.70 6.54 7.81
CA GLN A 159 25.45 7.31 6.60
C GLN A 159 25.15 6.41 5.40
N LYS A 160 25.94 5.35 5.22
CA LYS A 160 25.70 4.36 4.15
C LYS A 160 24.30 3.73 4.26
N LEU A 161 23.90 3.34 5.48
CA LEU A 161 22.57 2.78 5.72
C LEU A 161 21.45 3.76 5.37
N VAL A 162 21.64 5.04 5.69
CA VAL A 162 20.69 6.11 5.35
C VAL A 162 20.62 6.32 3.85
N ASP A 163 21.75 6.37 3.15
CA ASP A 163 21.80 6.59 1.70
C ASP A 163 21.09 5.45 0.95
N GLU A 164 21.38 4.18 1.31
CA GLU A 164 20.70 3.00 0.76
C GLU A 164 19.17 3.05 1.03
N THR A 165 18.78 3.57 2.19
CA THR A 165 17.35 3.69 2.56
C THR A 165 16.66 4.78 1.75
N VAL A 166 17.30 5.93 1.57
CA VAL A 166 16.74 7.04 0.75
C VAL A 166 16.58 6.61 -0.69
N GLU A 167 17.57 5.91 -1.26
CA GLU A 167 17.49 5.36 -2.62
C GLU A 167 16.30 4.40 -2.76
N LYS A 168 16.11 3.50 -1.79
CA LYS A 168 14.98 2.57 -1.74
C LYS A 168 13.62 3.30 -1.68
N ILE A 169 13.52 4.38 -0.89
CA ILE A 169 12.31 5.20 -0.83
C ILE A 169 12.02 5.87 -2.18
N GLU A 170 13.06 6.35 -2.87
CA GLU A 170 12.94 6.96 -4.19
C GLU A 170 12.52 5.94 -5.26
N ASP A 171 13.06 4.73 -5.20
CA ASP A 171 12.66 3.65 -6.08
C ASP A 171 11.19 3.27 -5.91
N TRP A 172 10.71 3.16 -4.70
CA TRP A 172 9.29 2.95 -4.43
C TRP A 172 8.42 4.08 -5.00
N GLY A 173 8.90 5.32 -4.88
CA GLY A 173 8.24 6.48 -5.48
C GLY A 173 8.14 6.38 -6.99
N ARG A 174 9.25 6.06 -7.66
CA ARG A 174 9.31 5.89 -9.13
C ARG A 174 8.37 4.77 -9.61
N GLN A 175 8.38 3.63 -8.93
CA GLN A 175 7.51 2.50 -9.27
C GLN A 175 6.03 2.87 -9.11
N LYS A 176 5.67 3.50 -8.00
CA LYS A 176 4.29 3.89 -7.72
C LYS A 176 3.78 4.98 -8.66
N GLU A 177 4.64 5.93 -9.04
CA GLU A 177 4.30 6.96 -10.02
C GLU A 177 4.04 6.35 -11.40
N GLN A 178 4.86 5.40 -11.83
CA GLN A 178 4.61 4.65 -13.07
C GLN A 178 3.30 3.88 -13.03
N GLU A 179 2.97 3.23 -11.91
CA GLU A 179 1.69 2.56 -11.75
C GLU A 179 0.51 3.52 -11.91
N LEU A 180 0.59 4.73 -11.35
CA LEU A 180 -0.47 5.75 -11.45
C LEU A 180 -0.60 6.33 -12.86
N LEU A 181 0.47 6.36 -13.64
CA LEU A 181 0.47 6.88 -15.01
C LEU A 181 -0.01 5.86 -16.05
N GLN A 182 0.11 4.55 -15.77
CA GLN A 182 -0.25 3.47 -16.71
C GLN A 182 -1.74 3.09 -16.68
N ILE A 183 -2.51 3.66 -15.79
CA ILE A 183 -3.94 3.41 -15.59
C ILE A 183 -4.75 4.56 -16.19
#